data_f6035390e6dddeb7f52726c6575e8995
#
_entry.id   f6035390e6dddeb7f52726c6575e8995
#
_cell.length_a   1.000
_cell.length_b   1.000
_cell.length_c   1.000
_cell.angle_alpha   90.00
_cell.angle_beta   90.00
_cell.angle_gamma   90.00
#
_symmetry.space_group_name_H-M   'P 1'
#
loop_
_entity.id
_entity.type
_entity.pdbx_description
1 polymer ?
#
loop_
_entity_poly.entity_id
_entity_poly.type
_entity_poly.pdbx_seq_one_letter_code
_entity_poly.pdbx_strand_id
1 'polypeptide(L)'
;MNCKELDICLIMGLYPKANVAEIEDNSIYGIQNAANVFQWNIVDGIISNDITNINIINSMYIGSFPKKYKKLVIPSYEFDIQNGLFGKNVGFLNIPVIKEGIRFLSMKKHLKKWALNPGKNKLAIAYAATYPMTKALSYLKRINPEIKTCLVVPDLPIYMNLSQSKTSILHQIKDKIVEVEILKADSYVLLTEQMKDVIEGARKKPVAIVEGMVSIQGSAIENTMQNKKNDYKYFLYSGTLNFQYGIMDLVDSYEAAKTGDVHLVICGEGEASDEIREHVKKNNKIHFLGCCSHKKVLELQRNAFALVNPRRNEGEYTKYSFPSKIMEYMYSGRPTVAYFLAGMPNEYRRYLICIEDGEDGIKNALEYIAQKDEAFCDSFGKAARNFVIKQKNCKEQMKKVLEMFNCGVV
;
A
#
# COMPACT_ATOMS: atom_id res chain seq x y z
N MET A 1 23.92 7.69 17.25
CA MET A 1 23.68 8.86 16.38
C MET A 1 22.39 9.51 16.83
N ASN A 2 22.35 10.83 17.04
CA ASN A 2 21.10 11.49 17.44
C ASN A 2 20.21 11.61 16.18
N CYS A 3 19.04 11.00 16.17
CA CYS A 3 18.13 11.02 15.01
C CYS A 3 17.74 12.44 14.57
N LYS A 4 17.72 13.38 15.50
CA LYS A 4 17.42 14.79 15.21
C LYS A 4 18.45 15.48 14.28
N GLU A 5 19.63 14.88 14.08
CA GLU A 5 20.68 15.39 13.20
C GLU A 5 20.66 14.77 11.80
N LEU A 6 19.67 13.89 11.50
CA LEU A 6 19.52 13.32 10.16
C LEU A 6 18.97 14.36 9.17
N ASP A 7 19.63 14.45 8.02
CA ASP A 7 19.14 15.14 6.83
C ASP A 7 18.58 14.11 5.86
N ILE A 8 17.24 14.02 5.77
CA ILE A 8 16.56 12.98 5.00
C ILE A 8 16.06 13.54 3.66
N CYS A 9 16.39 12.85 2.58
CA CYS A 9 15.80 13.07 1.27
C CYS A 9 14.84 11.92 0.94
N LEU A 10 13.54 12.23 0.84
CA LEU A 10 12.51 11.30 0.38
C LEU A 10 12.33 11.47 -1.12
N ILE A 11 12.58 10.40 -1.88
CA ILE A 11 12.40 10.35 -3.33
C ILE A 11 11.14 9.55 -3.60
N MET A 12 10.05 10.24 -3.95
CA MET A 12 8.68 9.71 -3.92
C MET A 12 7.97 9.81 -5.27
N GLY A 13 6.88 9.07 -5.37
CA GLY A 13 5.92 9.15 -6.49
C GLY A 13 4.49 9.40 -6.02
N LEU A 14 4.35 10.06 -4.84
CA LEU A 14 3.05 10.31 -4.20
C LEU A 14 2.20 11.34 -4.96
N TYR A 15 0.92 11.34 -4.69
CA TYR A 15 -0.02 12.36 -5.16
C TYR A 15 -0.18 13.42 -4.07
N PRO A 16 0.17 14.71 -4.34
CA PRO A 16 -0.05 15.80 -3.40
C PRO A 16 -1.53 15.90 -3.01
N LYS A 17 -1.82 16.03 -1.71
CA LYS A 17 -3.18 15.96 -1.17
C LYS A 17 -4.17 16.91 -1.88
N ALA A 18 -3.72 18.13 -2.21
CA ALA A 18 -4.52 19.13 -2.91
C ALA A 18 -4.84 18.77 -4.38
N ASN A 19 -4.06 17.86 -5.00
CA ASN A 19 -4.19 17.53 -6.42
C ASN A 19 -4.83 16.16 -6.68
N VAL A 20 -5.22 15.42 -5.65
CA VAL A 20 -5.73 14.04 -5.81
C VAL A 20 -6.93 13.99 -6.75
N ALA A 21 -7.91 14.86 -6.56
CA ALA A 21 -9.10 14.90 -7.44
C ALA A 21 -8.73 15.18 -8.90
N GLU A 22 -7.84 16.14 -9.16
CA GLU A 22 -7.35 16.43 -10.52
C GLU A 22 -6.63 15.24 -11.16
N ILE A 23 -5.84 14.51 -10.34
CA ILE A 23 -5.10 13.33 -10.79
C ILE A 23 -6.06 12.19 -11.12
N GLU A 24 -7.10 11.98 -10.29
CA GLU A 24 -8.16 11.00 -10.55
C GLU A 24 -8.90 11.31 -11.84
N ASP A 25 -9.36 12.55 -12.05
CA ASP A 25 -10.07 13.00 -13.25
C ASP A 25 -9.24 12.82 -14.53
N ASN A 26 -7.93 12.93 -14.44
CA ASN A 26 -7.02 12.73 -15.57
C ASN A 26 -6.58 11.27 -15.75
N SER A 27 -6.86 10.39 -14.82
CA SER A 27 -6.51 8.95 -14.87
C SER A 27 -7.64 8.16 -15.54
N ILE A 28 -7.32 7.37 -16.58
CA ILE A 28 -8.33 6.61 -17.35
C ILE A 28 -8.74 5.32 -16.64
N TYR A 29 -7.81 4.71 -15.89
CA TYR A 29 -8.03 3.44 -15.19
C TYR A 29 -7.88 3.56 -13.67
N GLY A 30 -8.20 4.75 -13.12
CA GLY A 30 -8.03 5.03 -11.70
C GLY A 30 -6.57 5.30 -11.28
N ILE A 31 -6.35 5.48 -9.99
CA ILE A 31 -5.05 5.80 -9.40
C ILE A 31 -4.56 4.68 -8.48
N GLN A 32 -3.25 4.66 -8.20
CA GLN A 32 -2.63 3.70 -7.28
C GLN A 32 -2.78 4.16 -5.82
N ASN A 33 -3.99 4.08 -5.29
CA ASN A 33 -4.34 4.62 -3.98
C ASN A 33 -3.55 3.97 -2.83
N ALA A 34 -3.40 2.63 -2.84
CA ALA A 34 -2.66 1.92 -1.80
C ALA A 34 -1.19 2.37 -1.74
N ALA A 35 -0.53 2.50 -2.90
CA ALA A 35 0.83 2.99 -2.99
C ALA A 35 0.96 4.45 -2.54
N ASN A 36 -0.04 5.28 -2.84
CA ASN A 36 -0.08 6.67 -2.40
C ASN A 36 -0.20 6.79 -0.87
N VAL A 37 -1.14 6.05 -0.27
CA VAL A 37 -1.33 5.99 1.19
C VAL A 37 -0.07 5.50 1.89
N PHE A 38 0.58 4.44 1.37
CA PHE A 38 1.82 3.94 1.95
C PHE A 38 2.93 4.99 1.95
N GLN A 39 3.09 5.74 0.86
CA GLN A 39 4.08 6.82 0.76
C GLN A 39 3.79 7.97 1.73
N TRP A 40 2.53 8.40 1.86
CA TRP A 40 2.17 9.40 2.85
C TRP A 40 2.42 8.91 4.27
N ASN A 41 2.17 7.64 4.57
CA ASN A 41 2.50 7.06 5.86
C ASN A 41 4.01 7.02 6.14
N ILE A 42 4.88 6.85 5.11
CA ILE A 42 6.33 7.02 5.27
C ILE A 42 6.65 8.47 5.70
N VAL A 43 6.09 9.45 5.01
CA VAL A 43 6.30 10.88 5.33
C VAL A 43 5.85 11.18 6.75
N ASP A 44 4.60 10.84 7.08
CA ASP A 44 4.01 11.09 8.40
C ASP A 44 4.77 10.35 9.52
N GLY A 45 5.24 9.13 9.24
CA GLY A 45 6.02 8.34 10.19
C GLY A 45 7.39 8.93 10.48
N ILE A 46 8.08 9.47 9.47
CA ILE A 46 9.38 10.16 9.66
C ILE A 46 9.18 11.44 10.48
N ILE A 47 8.18 12.25 10.14
CA ILE A 47 7.87 13.49 10.88
C ILE A 47 7.49 13.16 12.34
N SER A 48 6.70 12.11 12.57
CA SER A 48 6.28 11.69 13.90
C SER A 48 7.42 11.13 14.77
N ASN A 49 8.58 10.83 14.18
CA ASN A 49 9.82 10.48 14.88
C ASN A 49 10.75 11.70 15.11
N ASP A 50 10.18 12.90 15.12
CA ASP A 50 10.89 14.15 15.43
C ASP A 50 12.03 14.51 14.46
N ILE A 51 11.99 13.97 13.25
CA ILE A 51 12.91 14.38 12.18
C ILE A 51 12.40 15.69 11.58
N THR A 52 13.22 16.72 11.64
CA THR A 52 12.86 18.08 11.18
C THR A 52 13.50 18.46 9.85
N ASN A 53 14.65 17.87 9.51
CA ASN A 53 15.33 18.19 8.26
C ASN A 53 14.97 17.15 7.17
N ILE A 54 13.86 17.43 6.48
CA ILE A 54 13.29 16.55 5.47
C ILE A 54 13.20 17.32 4.14
N ASN A 55 13.73 16.73 3.08
CA ASN A 55 13.56 17.15 1.70
C ASN A 55 12.71 16.11 0.95
N ILE A 56 11.66 16.54 0.28
CA ILE A 56 10.84 15.64 -0.55
C ILE A 56 10.97 16.03 -2.01
N ILE A 57 11.55 15.12 -2.81
CA ILE A 57 11.64 15.20 -4.25
C ILE A 57 10.67 14.20 -4.83
N ASN A 58 9.56 14.72 -5.35
CA ASN A 58 8.43 13.92 -5.83
C ASN A 58 8.38 13.88 -7.35
N SER A 59 8.08 12.72 -7.91
CA SER A 59 7.75 12.52 -9.31
C SER A 59 6.60 11.54 -9.43
N MET A 60 5.38 12.05 -9.57
CA MET A 60 4.13 11.31 -9.43
C MET A 60 4.07 10.00 -10.24
N TYR A 61 3.54 8.93 -9.63
CA TYR A 61 3.26 7.66 -10.29
C TYR A 61 1.92 7.72 -11.04
N ILE A 62 1.96 8.20 -12.27
CA ILE A 62 0.79 8.29 -13.16
C ILE A 62 0.97 7.44 -14.41
N GLY A 63 -0.15 7.06 -15.01
CA GLY A 63 -0.16 6.37 -16.31
C GLY A 63 0.44 7.20 -17.43
N SER A 64 0.80 6.57 -18.56
CA SER A 64 1.37 7.30 -19.71
C SER A 64 0.30 7.88 -20.62
N PHE A 65 0.55 9.09 -21.14
CA PHE A 65 -0.28 9.75 -22.15
C PHE A 65 -0.23 8.98 -23.49
N PRO A 66 -1.31 8.95 -24.28
CA PRO A 66 -2.66 9.36 -23.93
C PRO A 66 -3.49 8.22 -23.31
N LYS A 67 -3.02 6.96 -23.39
CA LYS A 67 -3.80 5.75 -23.12
C LYS A 67 -4.19 5.55 -21.66
N LYS A 68 -3.40 6.06 -20.71
CA LYS A 68 -3.63 5.86 -19.27
C LYS A 68 -3.79 7.16 -18.49
N TYR A 69 -3.40 8.30 -19.09
CA TYR A 69 -3.48 9.62 -18.48
C TYR A 69 -3.70 10.69 -19.53
N LYS A 70 -4.57 11.67 -19.26
CA LYS A 70 -5.02 12.67 -20.26
C LYS A 70 -4.00 13.79 -20.50
N LYS A 71 -3.03 14.02 -19.61
CA LYS A 71 -2.05 15.12 -19.75
C LYS A 71 -0.70 14.62 -20.25
N LEU A 72 -0.16 15.29 -21.28
CA LEU A 72 1.16 15.07 -21.84
C LEU A 72 2.27 15.69 -20.98
N VAL A 73 2.03 16.89 -20.48
CA VAL A 73 3.00 17.64 -19.67
C VAL A 73 2.57 17.65 -18.22
N ILE A 74 3.44 17.22 -17.33
CA ILE A 74 3.25 17.31 -15.89
C ILE A 74 4.08 18.49 -15.37
N PRO A 75 3.45 19.47 -14.70
CA PRO A 75 4.14 20.67 -14.26
C PRO A 75 5.04 20.42 -13.05
N SER A 76 6.04 21.28 -12.87
CA SER A 76 6.85 21.34 -11.66
C SER A 76 6.29 22.40 -10.72
N TYR A 77 6.01 22.01 -9.47
CA TYR A 77 5.48 22.91 -8.43
C TYR A 77 5.89 22.46 -7.03
N GLU A 78 5.76 23.33 -6.07
CA GLU A 78 5.88 23.02 -4.65
C GLU A 78 4.49 22.70 -4.09
N PHE A 79 4.43 21.76 -3.17
CA PHE A 79 3.19 21.38 -2.51
C PHE A 79 3.38 21.31 -1.00
N ASP A 80 2.33 21.67 -0.28
CA ASP A 80 2.32 21.63 1.17
C ASP A 80 2.24 20.17 1.67
N ILE A 81 2.99 19.88 2.71
CA ILE A 81 2.98 18.60 3.39
C ILE A 81 2.26 18.75 4.72
N GLN A 82 2.84 19.52 5.63
CA GLN A 82 2.27 19.99 6.90
C GLN A 82 3.23 20.95 7.61
N ASN A 83 2.68 21.82 8.44
CA ASN A 83 3.45 22.69 9.34
C ASN A 83 4.58 23.50 8.66
N GLY A 84 4.34 23.97 7.43
CA GLY A 84 5.33 24.75 6.68
C GLY A 84 6.42 23.89 6.00
N LEU A 85 6.33 22.59 6.04
CA LEU A 85 7.17 21.70 5.25
C LEU A 85 6.60 21.55 3.85
N PHE A 86 7.42 21.81 2.84
CA PHE A 86 7.04 21.72 1.42
C PHE A 86 7.80 20.61 0.71
N GLY A 87 7.12 19.91 -0.19
CA GLY A 87 7.70 18.99 -1.14
C GLY A 87 7.83 19.61 -2.53
N LYS A 88 8.78 19.13 -3.33
CA LYS A 88 8.97 19.54 -4.72
C LYS A 88 8.48 18.46 -5.66
N ASN A 89 7.35 18.69 -6.36
CA ASN A 89 6.97 17.87 -7.51
C ASN A 89 7.80 18.31 -8.72
N VAL A 90 8.59 17.40 -9.31
CA VAL A 90 9.35 17.68 -10.54
C VAL A 90 8.46 17.45 -11.75
N GLY A 91 8.51 18.38 -12.70
CA GLY A 91 7.78 18.27 -13.97
C GLY A 91 8.45 17.29 -14.92
N PHE A 92 7.65 16.68 -15.81
CA PHE A 92 8.14 15.79 -16.85
C PHE A 92 7.19 15.67 -18.04
N LEU A 93 7.74 15.19 -19.17
CA LEU A 93 6.93 14.77 -20.32
C LEU A 93 6.45 13.33 -20.13
N ASN A 94 5.13 13.13 -20.17
CA ASN A 94 4.49 11.85 -19.88
C ASN A 94 4.35 10.96 -21.12
N ILE A 95 5.44 10.83 -21.90
CA ILE A 95 5.48 10.03 -23.13
C ILE A 95 5.89 8.59 -22.78
N PRO A 96 5.17 7.56 -23.28
CA PRO A 96 5.56 6.17 -23.09
C PRO A 96 7.03 5.93 -23.44
N VAL A 97 7.65 4.93 -22.82
CA VAL A 97 9.05 4.49 -23.00
C VAL A 97 10.06 5.48 -22.41
N ILE A 98 10.04 6.77 -22.79
CA ILE A 98 11.06 7.76 -22.37
C ILE A 98 10.69 8.45 -21.05
N LYS A 99 9.44 8.37 -20.59
CA LYS A 99 8.94 9.00 -19.38
C LYS A 99 9.84 8.76 -18.17
N GLU A 100 10.25 7.52 -17.93
CA GLU A 100 11.04 7.15 -16.75
C GLU A 100 12.45 7.77 -16.78
N GLY A 101 13.05 7.87 -17.96
CA GLY A 101 14.32 8.59 -18.15
C GLY A 101 14.19 10.09 -17.89
N ILE A 102 13.13 10.70 -18.41
CA ILE A 102 12.84 12.14 -18.20
C ILE A 102 12.59 12.43 -16.73
N ARG A 103 11.81 11.60 -16.04
CA ARG A 103 11.57 11.72 -14.58
C ARG A 103 12.87 11.74 -13.80
N PHE A 104 13.78 10.83 -14.08
CA PHE A 104 15.11 10.81 -13.46
C PHE A 104 15.91 12.08 -13.76
N LEU A 105 15.94 12.51 -15.02
CA LEU A 105 16.66 13.73 -15.43
C LEU A 105 16.11 14.98 -14.74
N SER A 106 14.81 15.09 -14.61
CA SER A 106 14.15 16.20 -13.90
C SER A 106 14.49 16.23 -12.40
N MET A 107 14.66 15.09 -11.76
CA MET A 107 15.06 15.01 -10.37
C MET A 107 16.53 15.40 -10.13
N LYS A 108 17.43 15.16 -11.11
CA LYS A 108 18.91 15.30 -10.94
C LYS A 108 19.35 16.62 -10.34
N LYS A 109 18.77 17.74 -10.78
CA LYS A 109 19.12 19.08 -10.28
C LYS A 109 18.84 19.20 -8.77
N HIS A 110 17.67 18.74 -8.33
CA HIS A 110 17.24 18.79 -6.93
C HIS A 110 18.05 17.83 -6.05
N LEU A 111 18.28 16.61 -6.54
CA LEU A 111 19.14 15.61 -5.89
C LEU A 111 20.56 16.13 -5.69
N LYS A 112 21.17 16.73 -6.73
CA LYS A 112 22.51 17.30 -6.65
C LYS A 112 22.57 18.44 -5.63
N LYS A 113 21.58 19.34 -5.65
CA LYS A 113 21.51 20.46 -4.69
C LYS A 113 21.48 19.93 -3.25
N TRP A 114 20.64 18.94 -2.95
CA TRP A 114 20.56 18.33 -1.62
C TRP A 114 21.85 17.59 -1.25
N ALA A 115 22.41 16.79 -2.15
CA ALA A 115 23.62 15.99 -1.89
C ALA A 115 24.84 16.85 -1.53
N LEU A 116 24.98 18.03 -2.15
CA LEU A 116 26.10 18.95 -1.96
C LEU A 116 25.86 19.98 -0.84
N ASN A 117 24.65 20.06 -0.29
CA ASN A 117 24.38 20.93 0.87
C ASN A 117 25.26 20.49 2.06
N PRO A 118 25.88 21.43 2.79
CA PRO A 118 26.61 21.08 4.00
C PRO A 118 25.67 20.37 5.00
N GLY A 119 26.11 19.28 5.56
CA GLY A 119 25.37 18.51 6.56
C GLY A 119 25.99 17.14 6.74
N LYS A 120 26.02 16.66 7.96
CA LYS A 120 26.44 15.31 8.31
C LYS A 120 25.19 14.42 8.36
N ASN A 121 25.38 13.10 8.20
CA ASN A 121 24.31 12.11 8.41
C ASN A 121 23.16 12.17 7.38
N LYS A 122 23.49 12.18 6.10
CA LYS A 122 22.51 12.20 5.01
C LYS A 122 21.96 10.80 4.74
N LEU A 123 20.60 10.72 4.69
CA LEU A 123 19.86 9.51 4.36
C LEU A 123 18.91 9.78 3.21
N ALA A 124 19.03 9.02 2.12
CA ALA A 124 18.10 9.06 1.00
C ALA A 124 17.20 7.81 1.03
N ILE A 125 15.89 7.99 1.08
CA ILE A 125 14.90 6.92 1.03
C ILE A 125 14.09 7.06 -0.25
N ALA A 126 14.06 6.01 -1.09
CA ALA A 126 13.32 6.01 -2.34
C ALA A 126 12.18 4.99 -2.33
N TYR A 127 11.01 5.39 -2.80
CA TYR A 127 9.85 4.54 -3.06
C TYR A 127 9.54 4.63 -4.56
N ALA A 128 9.55 3.56 -5.34
CA ALA A 128 9.76 2.15 -5.07
C ALA A 128 10.93 1.63 -5.93
N ALA A 129 11.04 0.30 -6.13
CA ALA A 129 12.03 -0.36 -6.98
C ALA A 129 11.77 -0.12 -8.49
N THR A 130 11.67 1.14 -8.92
CA THR A 130 11.47 1.56 -10.31
C THR A 130 12.69 2.31 -10.85
N TYR A 131 12.84 2.32 -12.17
CA TYR A 131 14.02 2.90 -12.84
C TYR A 131 14.42 4.31 -12.35
N PRO A 132 13.53 5.32 -12.30
CA PRO A 132 13.94 6.66 -11.89
C PRO A 132 14.37 6.73 -10.43
N MET A 133 13.76 5.93 -9.56
CA MET A 133 14.03 5.94 -8.11
C MET A 133 15.33 5.22 -7.78
N THR A 134 15.57 4.04 -8.34
CA THR A 134 16.83 3.30 -8.16
C THR A 134 18.02 4.06 -8.73
N LYS A 135 17.86 4.67 -9.93
CA LYS A 135 18.87 5.55 -10.51
C LYS A 135 19.13 6.80 -9.67
N ALA A 136 18.12 7.36 -9.01
CA ALA A 136 18.29 8.50 -8.12
C ALA A 136 19.20 8.15 -6.93
N LEU A 137 19.01 7.00 -6.29
CA LEU A 137 19.87 6.52 -5.19
C LEU A 137 21.32 6.32 -5.67
N SER A 138 21.51 5.62 -6.79
CA SER A 138 22.86 5.40 -7.37
C SER A 138 23.54 6.72 -7.77
N TYR A 139 22.76 7.69 -8.25
CA TYR A 139 23.29 9.01 -8.59
C TYR A 139 23.77 9.76 -7.34
N LEU A 140 23.02 9.71 -6.25
CA LEU A 140 23.41 10.31 -4.96
C LEU A 140 24.69 9.71 -4.41
N LYS A 141 24.82 8.37 -4.41
CA LYS A 141 26.04 7.67 -3.99
C LYS A 141 27.26 8.06 -4.81
N ARG A 142 27.08 8.31 -6.12
CA ARG A 142 28.19 8.75 -6.99
C ARG A 142 28.63 10.19 -6.69
N ILE A 143 27.71 11.08 -6.30
CA ILE A 143 28.04 12.47 -5.94
C ILE A 143 28.68 12.54 -4.57
N ASN A 144 28.13 11.82 -3.62
CA ASN A 144 28.61 11.78 -2.24
C ASN A 144 28.47 10.35 -1.69
N PRO A 145 29.57 9.58 -1.63
CA PRO A 145 29.56 8.20 -1.13
C PRO A 145 29.14 8.03 0.33
N GLU A 146 29.22 9.10 1.14
CA GLU A 146 28.81 9.08 2.56
C GLU A 146 27.28 9.05 2.74
N ILE A 147 26.51 9.42 1.72
CA ILE A 147 25.04 9.36 1.77
C ILE A 147 24.62 7.90 1.95
N LYS A 148 23.88 7.62 3.02
CA LYS A 148 23.22 6.33 3.19
C LYS A 148 21.99 6.25 2.32
N THR A 149 21.75 5.08 1.71
CA THR A 149 20.60 4.89 0.81
C THR A 149 19.72 3.74 1.27
N CYS A 150 18.42 3.98 1.24
CA CYS A 150 17.40 3.00 1.58
C CYS A 150 16.39 2.88 0.44
N LEU A 151 16.14 1.67 -0.02
CA LEU A 151 15.15 1.39 -1.06
C LEU A 151 13.94 0.69 -0.44
N VAL A 152 12.78 1.30 -0.59
CA VAL A 152 11.49 0.65 -0.26
C VAL A 152 11.05 -0.19 -1.45
N VAL A 153 10.82 -1.48 -1.21
CA VAL A 153 10.42 -2.45 -2.25
C VAL A 153 9.04 -3.00 -1.89
N PRO A 154 7.95 -2.34 -2.31
CA PRO A 154 6.59 -2.80 -2.03
C PRO A 154 6.22 -4.05 -2.86
N ASP A 155 6.80 -4.18 -4.04
CA ASP A 155 6.58 -5.29 -4.97
C ASP A 155 7.89 -5.67 -5.62
N LEU A 156 8.11 -6.97 -5.81
CA LEU A 156 9.27 -7.46 -6.55
C LEU A 156 9.08 -7.21 -8.06
N PRO A 157 10.07 -6.65 -8.77
CA PRO A 157 9.96 -6.35 -10.20
C PRO A 157 9.54 -7.56 -11.06
N ILE A 158 9.99 -8.76 -10.70
CA ILE A 158 9.65 -10.01 -11.40
C ILE A 158 8.15 -10.32 -11.35
N TYR A 159 7.42 -9.87 -10.31
CA TYR A 159 5.97 -10.09 -10.17
C TYR A 159 5.12 -8.90 -10.60
N MET A 160 5.71 -7.74 -10.86
CA MET A 160 4.98 -6.57 -11.37
C MET A 160 4.44 -6.75 -12.79
N ASN A 161 4.99 -7.70 -13.56
CA ASN A 161 4.69 -7.93 -14.98
C ASN A 161 3.84 -9.18 -15.25
N LEU A 162 3.29 -9.86 -14.24
CA LEU A 162 2.51 -11.09 -14.39
C LEU A 162 1.29 -10.98 -15.32
N SER A 163 0.80 -9.77 -15.59
CA SER A 163 -0.35 -9.52 -16.49
C SER A 163 0.02 -9.20 -17.93
N GLN A 164 1.32 -9.13 -18.30
CA GLN A 164 1.75 -8.73 -19.65
C GLN A 164 2.39 -9.88 -20.42
N SER A 165 1.61 -10.51 -21.29
CA SER A 165 1.99 -11.69 -22.07
C SER A 165 3.05 -11.48 -23.17
N LYS A 166 3.54 -10.28 -23.44
CA LYS A 166 4.68 -9.98 -24.33
C LYS A 166 5.37 -8.68 -23.92
N THR A 167 6.42 -8.76 -23.14
CA THR A 167 7.29 -7.60 -22.86
C THR A 167 8.20 -7.30 -24.05
N SER A 168 8.22 -6.04 -24.51
CA SER A 168 9.14 -5.62 -25.56
C SER A 168 10.60 -5.71 -25.06
N ILE A 169 11.56 -5.85 -25.97
CA ILE A 169 13.01 -5.90 -25.67
C ILE A 169 13.43 -4.71 -24.78
N LEU A 170 12.83 -3.53 -25.00
CA LEU A 170 13.09 -2.34 -24.19
C LEU A 170 12.64 -2.49 -22.73
N HIS A 171 11.53 -3.21 -22.47
CA HIS A 171 11.10 -3.52 -21.11
C HIS A 171 12.08 -4.49 -20.41
N GLN A 172 12.52 -5.52 -21.11
CA GLN A 172 13.50 -6.49 -20.56
C GLN A 172 14.83 -5.82 -20.20
N ILE A 173 15.34 -4.92 -21.04
CA ILE A 173 16.55 -4.13 -20.76
C ILE A 173 16.33 -3.26 -19.53
N LYS A 174 15.19 -2.58 -19.43
CA LYS A 174 14.83 -1.75 -18.29
C LYS A 174 14.78 -2.57 -17.00
N ASP A 175 14.14 -3.72 -17.03
CA ASP A 175 13.99 -4.60 -15.85
C ASP A 175 15.35 -5.09 -15.36
N LYS A 176 16.26 -5.50 -16.26
CA LYS A 176 17.65 -5.84 -15.91
C LYS A 176 18.42 -4.67 -15.30
N ILE A 177 18.21 -3.45 -15.82
CA ILE A 177 18.84 -2.26 -15.23
C ILE A 177 18.33 -2.04 -13.80
N VAL A 178 17.01 -2.18 -13.58
CA VAL A 178 16.40 -2.02 -12.25
C VAL A 178 16.95 -3.08 -11.28
N GLU A 179 17.05 -4.34 -11.69
CA GLU A 179 17.63 -5.41 -10.88
C GLU A 179 19.06 -5.07 -10.42
N VAL A 180 19.92 -4.62 -11.34
CA VAL A 180 21.29 -4.21 -11.00
C VAL A 180 21.31 -2.98 -10.09
N GLU A 181 20.43 -2.01 -10.31
CA GLU A 181 20.37 -0.79 -9.49
C GLU A 181 19.82 -1.04 -8.08
N ILE A 182 18.89 -1.98 -7.91
CA ILE A 182 18.39 -2.41 -6.60
C ILE A 182 19.56 -2.84 -5.71
N LEU A 183 20.50 -3.60 -6.26
CA LEU A 183 21.63 -4.14 -5.49
C LEU A 183 22.59 -3.06 -4.95
N LYS A 184 22.53 -1.84 -5.46
CA LYS A 184 23.41 -0.74 -5.05
C LYS A 184 22.93 0.00 -3.80
N ALA A 185 21.69 -0.19 -3.38
CA ALA A 185 21.17 0.41 -2.13
C ALA A 185 21.93 -0.16 -0.92
N ASP A 186 22.13 0.68 0.11
CA ASP A 186 22.82 0.27 1.35
C ASP A 186 21.88 -0.53 2.27
N SER A 187 20.58 -0.33 2.15
CA SER A 187 19.55 -0.98 3.00
C SER A 187 18.21 -1.05 2.29
N TYR A 188 17.30 -1.85 2.84
CA TYR A 188 15.98 -2.08 2.26
C TYR A 188 14.86 -1.99 3.28
N VAL A 189 13.71 -1.54 2.81
CA VAL A 189 12.41 -1.76 3.46
C VAL A 189 11.62 -2.73 2.59
N LEU A 190 11.30 -3.89 3.13
CA LEU A 190 10.60 -4.97 2.44
C LEU A 190 9.24 -5.23 3.08
N LEU A 191 8.27 -5.74 2.33
CA LEU A 191 6.95 -6.08 2.87
C LEU A 191 6.96 -7.38 3.65
N THR A 192 7.78 -8.36 3.24
CA THR A 192 7.83 -9.69 3.86
C THR A 192 9.26 -10.15 4.07
N GLU A 193 9.46 -11.04 5.05
CA GLU A 193 10.78 -11.65 5.34
C GLU A 193 11.31 -12.42 4.13
N GLN A 194 10.41 -13.11 3.42
CA GLN A 194 10.74 -13.95 2.27
C GLN A 194 11.31 -13.15 1.09
N MET A 195 11.04 -11.85 1.01
CA MET A 195 11.63 -10.99 -0.02
C MET A 195 13.17 -10.91 0.08
N LYS A 196 13.74 -11.15 1.27
CA LYS A 196 15.20 -11.23 1.46
C LYS A 196 15.84 -12.35 0.65
N ASP A 197 15.07 -13.39 0.32
CA ASP A 197 15.56 -14.56 -0.39
C ASP A 197 15.69 -14.31 -1.89
N VAL A 198 14.92 -13.36 -2.40
CA VAL A 198 14.83 -13.04 -3.83
C VAL A 198 15.71 -11.85 -4.20
N ILE A 199 15.87 -10.88 -3.31
CA ILE A 199 16.75 -9.73 -3.55
C ILE A 199 18.18 -10.13 -3.20
N GLU A 200 19.00 -10.38 -4.22
CA GLU A 200 20.41 -10.74 -4.05
C GLU A 200 21.14 -9.72 -3.15
N GLY A 201 21.83 -10.20 -2.15
CA GLY A 201 22.55 -9.35 -1.20
C GLY A 201 21.72 -8.71 -0.10
N ALA A 202 20.38 -8.78 -0.13
CA ALA A 202 19.55 -8.22 0.94
C ALA A 202 19.80 -8.90 2.30
N ARG A 203 20.13 -10.20 2.32
CA ARG A 203 20.49 -10.93 3.56
C ARG A 203 21.75 -10.38 4.25
N LYS A 204 22.61 -9.68 3.52
CA LYS A 204 23.89 -9.13 4.01
C LYS A 204 23.84 -7.65 4.35
N LYS A 205 22.69 -7.02 4.15
CA LYS A 205 22.47 -5.58 4.36
C LYS A 205 21.39 -5.34 5.39
N PRO A 206 21.34 -4.17 6.04
CA PRO A 206 20.24 -3.81 6.92
C PRO A 206 18.90 -3.87 6.19
N VAL A 207 17.92 -4.54 6.80
CA VAL A 207 16.56 -4.68 6.27
C VAL A 207 15.55 -4.44 7.38
N ALA A 208 14.58 -3.58 7.12
CA ALA A 208 13.38 -3.45 7.94
C ALA A 208 12.18 -4.10 7.22
N ILE A 209 11.41 -4.92 7.95
CA ILE A 209 10.15 -5.48 7.44
C ILE A 209 9.02 -4.54 7.86
N VAL A 210 8.36 -3.99 6.85
CA VAL A 210 7.22 -3.07 6.98
C VAL A 210 6.15 -3.54 6.00
N GLU A 211 5.32 -4.45 6.45
CA GLU A 211 4.27 -5.09 5.65
C GLU A 211 3.13 -4.13 5.29
N GLY A 212 2.94 -3.10 6.10
CA GLY A 212 1.94 -2.05 5.94
C GLY A 212 2.00 -1.07 7.10
N MET A 213 1.25 0.02 6.98
CA MET A 213 1.18 1.05 8.03
C MET A 213 -0.21 1.67 8.06
N VAL A 214 -0.68 2.00 9.28
CA VAL A 214 -1.86 2.85 9.47
C VAL A 214 -1.43 4.26 9.88
N SER A 215 -2.20 5.28 9.44
CA SER A 215 -1.94 6.66 9.84
C SER A 215 -2.30 6.90 11.30
N ILE A 216 -1.51 7.69 12.01
CA ILE A 216 -1.83 8.14 13.37
C ILE A 216 -2.92 9.21 13.33
N GLN A 217 -2.94 10.06 12.30
CA GLN A 217 -3.85 11.21 12.20
C GLN A 217 -5.27 10.80 11.81
N GLY A 218 -5.45 9.66 11.15
CA GLY A 218 -6.78 9.14 10.74
C GLY A 218 -7.71 8.86 11.91
N SER A 219 -7.18 8.57 13.10
CA SER A 219 -7.98 8.27 14.29
C SER A 219 -8.80 9.46 14.83
N ALA A 220 -8.37 10.71 14.60
CA ALA A 220 -9.06 11.91 15.08
C ALA A 220 -10.28 12.28 14.22
N ILE A 221 -10.17 12.16 12.89
CA ILE A 221 -11.26 12.45 11.94
C ILE A 221 -12.36 11.38 12.05
N GLU A 222 -11.96 10.18 12.41
CA GLU A 222 -12.83 9.01 12.45
C GLU A 222 -13.79 8.96 13.65
N ASN A 223 -13.44 9.59 14.77
CA ASN A 223 -14.30 9.64 15.96
C ASN A 223 -15.55 10.52 15.78
N THR A 224 -15.62 11.31 14.70
CA THR A 224 -16.76 12.19 14.40
C THR A 224 -17.80 11.57 13.46
N MET A 225 -17.54 10.41 12.87
CA MET A 225 -18.53 9.73 12.02
C MET A 225 -19.50 8.94 12.87
N GLN A 226 -20.77 9.33 12.85
CA GLN A 226 -21.85 8.63 13.52
C GLN A 226 -22.02 7.21 12.94
N ASN A 227 -22.09 6.21 13.81
CA ASN A 227 -22.49 4.85 13.43
C ASN A 227 -23.95 4.89 12.95
N LYS A 228 -24.18 4.92 11.66
CA LYS A 228 -25.49 4.65 11.11
C LYS A 228 -25.78 3.16 11.23
N LYS A 229 -26.71 2.77 12.07
CA LYS A 229 -27.18 1.39 12.12
C LYS A 229 -27.84 1.08 10.77
N ASN A 230 -27.35 0.07 10.07
CA ASN A 230 -28.04 -0.46 8.90
C ASN A 230 -29.21 -1.33 9.34
N ASP A 231 -30.20 -1.48 8.49
CA ASP A 231 -31.39 -2.28 8.76
C ASP A 231 -31.09 -3.79 8.86
N TYR A 232 -29.91 -4.23 8.42
CA TYR A 232 -29.46 -5.61 8.44
C TYR A 232 -27.95 -5.72 8.74
N LYS A 233 -27.54 -6.86 9.27
CA LYS A 233 -26.12 -7.24 9.42
C LYS A 233 -25.57 -7.64 8.07
N TYR A 234 -24.26 -7.39 7.83
CA TYR A 234 -23.65 -7.76 6.58
C TYR A 234 -22.14 -8.08 6.68
N PHE A 235 -21.73 -9.03 5.86
CA PHE A 235 -20.33 -9.19 5.47
C PHE A 235 -19.99 -8.18 4.40
N LEU A 236 -18.79 -7.61 4.45
CA LEU A 236 -18.35 -6.66 3.44
C LEU A 236 -17.09 -7.16 2.73
N TYR A 237 -17.13 -7.13 1.41
CA TYR A 237 -15.94 -7.08 0.57
C TYR A 237 -15.81 -5.68 -0.04
N SER A 238 -14.62 -5.07 0.06
CA SER A 238 -14.33 -3.79 -0.61
C SER A 238 -12.96 -3.84 -1.28
N GLY A 239 -12.93 -3.76 -2.62
CA GLY A 239 -11.68 -3.86 -3.37
C GLY A 239 -11.88 -4.06 -4.86
N THR A 240 -10.80 -4.36 -5.56
CA THR A 240 -10.85 -4.70 -6.99
C THR A 240 -11.54 -6.04 -7.17
N LEU A 241 -12.52 -6.09 -8.08
CA LEU A 241 -13.31 -7.28 -8.38
C LEU A 241 -12.62 -8.11 -9.48
N ASN A 242 -11.47 -8.70 -9.11
CA ASN A 242 -10.69 -9.54 -10.00
C ASN A 242 -10.88 -11.01 -9.59
N PHE A 243 -11.08 -11.90 -10.56
CA PHE A 243 -11.23 -13.35 -10.33
C PHE A 243 -10.07 -13.93 -9.50
N GLN A 244 -8.85 -13.49 -9.78
CA GLN A 244 -7.64 -13.91 -9.05
C GLN A 244 -7.64 -13.55 -7.55
N TYR A 245 -8.52 -12.64 -7.13
CA TYR A 245 -8.63 -12.26 -5.72
C TYR A 245 -9.73 -13.04 -4.99
N GLY A 246 -10.35 -14.05 -5.66
CA GLY A 246 -11.30 -14.95 -5.05
C GLY A 246 -12.68 -14.35 -4.79
N ILE A 247 -13.06 -13.27 -5.50
CA ILE A 247 -14.35 -12.61 -5.26
C ILE A 247 -15.53 -13.54 -5.63
N MET A 248 -15.41 -14.34 -6.69
CA MET A 248 -16.47 -15.27 -7.04
C MET A 248 -16.53 -16.43 -6.05
N ASP A 249 -15.37 -16.93 -5.58
CA ASP A 249 -15.33 -17.94 -4.51
C ASP A 249 -16.09 -17.45 -3.25
N LEU A 250 -15.99 -16.13 -2.94
CA LEU A 250 -16.75 -15.53 -1.84
C LEU A 250 -18.25 -15.54 -2.11
N VAL A 251 -18.68 -15.14 -3.33
CA VAL A 251 -20.10 -15.10 -3.71
C VAL A 251 -20.71 -16.50 -3.64
N ASP A 252 -20.07 -17.48 -4.28
CA ASP A 252 -20.55 -18.87 -4.31
C ASP A 252 -20.58 -19.50 -2.91
N SER A 253 -19.51 -19.28 -2.12
CA SER A 253 -19.45 -19.75 -0.74
C SER A 253 -20.51 -19.10 0.14
N TYR A 254 -20.83 -17.83 -0.06
CA TYR A 254 -21.89 -17.15 0.68
C TYR A 254 -23.27 -17.71 0.35
N GLU A 255 -23.56 -17.99 -0.93
CA GLU A 255 -24.83 -18.62 -1.34
C GLU A 255 -25.00 -20.03 -0.78
N ALA A 256 -23.91 -20.77 -0.63
CA ALA A 256 -23.90 -22.11 -0.05
C ALA A 256 -23.93 -22.12 1.51
N ALA A 257 -23.58 -20.98 2.14
CA ALA A 257 -23.40 -20.88 3.58
C ALA A 257 -24.74 -20.62 4.32
N LYS A 258 -24.86 -21.16 5.54
CA LYS A 258 -25.98 -20.89 6.46
C LYS A 258 -25.68 -19.69 7.33
N THR A 259 -25.83 -18.49 6.78
CA THR A 259 -25.48 -17.22 7.45
C THR A 259 -26.68 -16.54 8.14
N GLY A 260 -27.87 -17.14 8.14
CA GLY A 260 -29.07 -16.54 8.72
C GLY A 260 -29.44 -15.24 8.00
N ASP A 261 -29.63 -14.16 8.78
CA ASP A 261 -30.01 -12.84 8.24
C ASP A 261 -28.81 -11.91 8.00
N VAL A 262 -27.61 -12.47 7.88
CA VAL A 262 -26.42 -11.70 7.51
C VAL A 262 -26.31 -11.62 6.00
N HIS A 263 -26.35 -10.40 5.44
CA HIS A 263 -26.27 -10.12 4.01
C HIS A 263 -24.80 -10.10 3.53
N LEU A 264 -24.57 -10.12 2.21
CA LEU A 264 -23.27 -9.86 1.59
C LEU A 264 -23.31 -8.52 0.86
N VAL A 265 -22.43 -7.58 1.23
CA VAL A 265 -22.25 -6.29 0.55
C VAL A 265 -20.92 -6.29 -0.16
N ILE A 266 -20.93 -5.97 -1.45
CA ILE A 266 -19.76 -5.92 -2.31
C ILE A 266 -19.59 -4.50 -2.84
N CYS A 267 -18.39 -3.94 -2.70
CA CYS A 267 -18.04 -2.60 -3.14
C CYS A 267 -16.73 -2.62 -3.92
N GLY A 268 -16.74 -2.09 -5.14
CA GLY A 268 -15.58 -2.04 -6.03
C GLY A 268 -15.95 -2.15 -7.50
N GLU A 269 -14.94 -2.27 -8.34
CA GLU A 269 -15.06 -2.51 -9.78
C GLU A 269 -14.00 -3.50 -10.24
N GLY A 270 -14.27 -4.20 -11.34
CA GLY A 270 -13.35 -5.14 -11.96
C GLY A 270 -14.05 -6.08 -12.94
N GLU A 271 -13.30 -7.04 -13.43
CA GLU A 271 -13.75 -8.00 -14.46
C GLU A 271 -14.92 -8.88 -14.02
N ALA A 272 -15.07 -9.14 -12.71
CA ALA A 272 -16.16 -9.95 -12.16
C ALA A 272 -17.48 -9.16 -11.95
N SER A 273 -17.51 -7.85 -12.26
CA SER A 273 -18.67 -6.98 -11.94
C SER A 273 -19.98 -7.47 -12.57
N ASP A 274 -19.95 -7.95 -13.80
CA ASP A 274 -21.16 -8.37 -14.52
C ASP A 274 -21.69 -9.69 -13.95
N GLU A 275 -20.80 -10.63 -13.62
CA GLU A 275 -21.17 -11.90 -13.00
C GLU A 275 -21.78 -11.70 -11.61
N ILE A 276 -21.22 -10.80 -10.80
CA ILE A 276 -21.79 -10.42 -9.49
C ILE A 276 -23.20 -9.83 -9.65
N ARG A 277 -23.47 -9.02 -10.69
CA ARG A 277 -24.81 -8.50 -10.96
C ARG A 277 -25.83 -9.60 -11.24
N GLU A 278 -25.43 -10.69 -11.89
CA GLU A 278 -26.33 -11.85 -12.11
C GLU A 278 -26.68 -12.57 -10.80
N HIS A 279 -25.73 -12.69 -9.86
CA HIS A 279 -26.02 -13.21 -8.51
C HIS A 279 -26.97 -12.32 -7.72
N VAL A 280 -26.78 -10.98 -7.79
CA VAL A 280 -27.68 -10.01 -7.14
C VAL A 280 -29.13 -10.16 -7.63
N LYS A 281 -29.36 -10.44 -8.93
CA LYS A 281 -30.72 -10.68 -9.47
C LYS A 281 -31.39 -11.91 -8.88
N LYS A 282 -30.61 -12.92 -8.51
CA LYS A 282 -31.10 -14.21 -8.02
C LYS A 282 -31.20 -14.26 -6.49
N ASN A 283 -30.40 -13.45 -5.78
CA ASN A 283 -30.29 -13.48 -4.34
C ASN A 283 -30.40 -12.07 -3.75
N ASN A 284 -31.52 -11.74 -3.12
CA ASN A 284 -31.80 -10.43 -2.54
C ASN A 284 -30.97 -10.09 -1.30
N LYS A 285 -30.20 -11.05 -0.76
CA LYS A 285 -29.24 -10.82 0.34
C LYS A 285 -27.84 -10.41 -0.15
N ILE A 286 -27.60 -10.42 -1.46
CA ILE A 286 -26.35 -9.93 -2.05
C ILE A 286 -26.56 -8.53 -2.59
N HIS A 287 -25.75 -7.59 -2.14
CA HIS A 287 -25.84 -6.19 -2.53
C HIS A 287 -24.52 -5.75 -3.22
N PHE A 288 -24.61 -5.30 -4.46
CA PHE A 288 -23.49 -4.77 -5.19
C PHE A 288 -23.61 -3.26 -5.36
N LEU A 289 -22.71 -2.50 -4.72
CA LEU A 289 -22.74 -1.04 -4.68
C LEU A 289 -21.89 -0.38 -5.78
N GLY A 290 -21.15 -1.17 -6.58
CA GLY A 290 -20.20 -0.62 -7.54
C GLY A 290 -19.06 0.16 -6.88
N CYS A 291 -18.49 1.11 -7.62
CA CYS A 291 -17.42 1.98 -7.10
C CYS A 291 -18.00 2.99 -6.10
N CYS A 292 -17.43 3.00 -4.90
CA CYS A 292 -17.83 3.91 -3.83
C CYS A 292 -16.69 4.89 -3.50
N SER A 293 -17.04 6.09 -3.04
CA SER A 293 -16.05 7.02 -2.51
C SER A 293 -15.32 6.42 -1.30
N HIS A 294 -14.06 6.80 -1.10
CA HIS A 294 -13.26 6.30 0.03
C HIS A 294 -13.96 6.50 1.38
N LYS A 295 -14.59 7.66 1.59
CA LYS A 295 -15.40 7.95 2.80
C LYS A 295 -16.53 6.94 2.99
N LYS A 296 -17.25 6.59 1.90
CA LYS A 296 -18.34 5.60 1.96
C LYS A 296 -17.82 4.20 2.25
N VAL A 297 -16.67 3.82 1.69
CA VAL A 297 -16.02 2.53 1.97
C VAL A 297 -15.66 2.42 3.46
N LEU A 298 -15.05 3.45 4.04
CA LEU A 298 -14.73 3.47 5.48
C LEU A 298 -15.98 3.39 6.37
N GLU A 299 -17.07 4.06 5.99
CA GLU A 299 -18.36 3.96 6.68
C GLU A 299 -18.89 2.52 6.64
N LEU A 300 -18.89 1.89 5.45
CA LEU A 300 -19.33 0.50 5.28
C LEU A 300 -18.48 -0.48 6.09
N GLN A 301 -17.15 -0.29 6.11
CA GLN A 301 -16.25 -1.15 6.88
C GLN A 301 -16.54 -1.10 8.39
N ARG A 302 -16.79 0.06 8.93
CA ARG A 302 -17.10 0.23 10.37
C ARG A 302 -18.42 -0.36 10.79
N ASN A 303 -19.41 -0.30 9.91
CA ASN A 303 -20.75 -0.79 10.17
C ASN A 303 -20.96 -2.26 9.77
N ALA A 304 -19.96 -2.90 9.16
CA ALA A 304 -20.01 -4.30 8.80
C ALA A 304 -20.08 -5.21 10.04
N PHE A 305 -20.75 -6.34 9.91
CA PHE A 305 -20.70 -7.41 10.91
C PHE A 305 -19.31 -8.07 10.90
N ALA A 306 -18.79 -8.39 9.72
CA ALA A 306 -17.39 -8.77 9.50
C ALA A 306 -16.93 -8.36 8.10
N LEU A 307 -15.62 -8.27 7.92
CA LEU A 307 -14.95 -7.91 6.66
C LEU A 307 -14.28 -9.15 6.09
N VAL A 308 -14.47 -9.41 4.80
CA VAL A 308 -13.99 -10.65 4.17
C VAL A 308 -12.95 -10.34 3.10
N ASN A 309 -11.79 -10.97 3.19
CA ASN A 309 -10.77 -10.96 2.14
C ASN A 309 -10.55 -12.39 1.65
N PRO A 310 -11.16 -12.79 0.51
CA PRO A 310 -11.14 -14.16 0.03
C PRO A 310 -9.88 -14.53 -0.75
N ARG A 311 -8.86 -13.66 -0.79
CA ARG A 311 -7.62 -13.90 -1.55
C ARG A 311 -6.90 -15.13 -1.04
N ARG A 312 -6.86 -16.19 -1.84
CA ARG A 312 -6.25 -17.46 -1.52
C ARG A 312 -4.72 -17.38 -1.40
N ASN A 313 -4.16 -18.30 -0.62
CA ASN A 313 -2.71 -18.47 -0.50
C ASN A 313 -2.14 -19.31 -1.65
N GLU A 314 -2.46 -18.93 -2.90
CA GLU A 314 -2.05 -19.63 -4.10
C GLU A 314 -0.99 -18.86 -4.89
N GLY A 315 0.02 -19.57 -5.37
CA GLY A 315 1.14 -19.00 -6.13
C GLY A 315 2.26 -18.42 -5.27
N GLU A 316 3.47 -18.45 -5.82
CA GLU A 316 4.67 -17.98 -5.10
C GLU A 316 4.62 -16.50 -4.70
N TYR A 317 3.92 -15.68 -5.46
CA TYR A 317 3.83 -14.24 -5.18
C TYR A 317 3.18 -13.91 -3.83
N THR A 318 2.39 -14.83 -3.25
CA THR A 318 1.77 -14.65 -1.92
C THR A 318 2.79 -14.61 -0.80
N LYS A 319 3.96 -15.21 -0.99
CA LYS A 319 5.10 -15.14 -0.07
C LYS A 319 5.73 -13.74 -0.02
N TYR A 320 5.59 -12.98 -1.10
CA TYR A 320 6.26 -11.69 -1.29
C TYR A 320 5.31 -10.50 -1.24
N SER A 321 4.08 -10.71 -0.81
CA SER A 321 3.07 -9.65 -0.73
C SER A 321 2.29 -9.71 0.57
N PHE A 322 1.89 -8.53 1.04
CA PHE A 322 0.96 -8.39 2.15
C PHE A 322 -0.31 -7.70 1.63
N PRO A 323 -1.51 -8.27 1.86
CA PRO A 323 -2.75 -7.64 1.40
C PRO A 323 -3.04 -6.38 2.21
N SER A 324 -2.84 -5.21 1.61
CA SER A 324 -3.07 -3.91 2.27
C SER A 324 -4.48 -3.77 2.87
N LYS A 325 -5.47 -4.46 2.29
CA LYS A 325 -6.84 -4.50 2.80
C LYS A 325 -6.97 -5.16 4.17
N ILE A 326 -6.12 -6.11 4.52
CA ILE A 326 -6.13 -6.72 5.86
C ILE A 326 -5.84 -5.65 6.92
N MET A 327 -4.85 -4.80 6.69
CA MET A 327 -4.52 -3.71 7.62
C MET A 327 -5.67 -2.70 7.76
N GLU A 328 -6.28 -2.32 6.64
CA GLU A 328 -7.42 -1.40 6.60
C GLU A 328 -8.65 -2.00 7.31
N TYR A 329 -8.91 -3.30 7.09
CA TYR A 329 -10.01 -4.03 7.73
C TYR A 329 -9.81 -4.13 9.25
N MET A 330 -8.64 -4.54 9.71
CA MET A 330 -8.32 -4.58 11.14
C MET A 330 -8.42 -3.19 11.78
N TYR A 331 -8.01 -2.14 11.06
CA TYR A 331 -8.11 -0.76 11.53
C TYR A 331 -9.56 -0.29 11.69
N SER A 332 -10.51 -0.83 10.93
CA SER A 332 -11.94 -0.52 11.08
C SER A 332 -12.51 -0.91 12.46
N GLY A 333 -11.89 -1.88 13.13
CA GLY A 333 -12.34 -2.41 14.42
C GLY A 333 -13.42 -3.48 14.31
N ARG A 334 -13.62 -4.06 13.13
CA ARG A 334 -14.53 -5.19 12.90
C ARG A 334 -13.76 -6.47 12.65
N PRO A 335 -14.33 -7.66 12.90
CA PRO A 335 -13.68 -8.93 12.61
C PRO A 335 -13.27 -9.03 11.15
N THR A 336 -12.05 -9.49 10.90
CA THR A 336 -11.52 -9.71 9.56
C THR A 336 -11.40 -11.20 9.29
N VAL A 337 -12.11 -11.68 8.28
CA VAL A 337 -12.10 -13.06 7.79
C VAL A 337 -11.18 -13.11 6.57
N ALA A 338 -10.12 -13.91 6.61
CA ALA A 338 -9.14 -13.96 5.52
C ALA A 338 -8.29 -15.24 5.54
N TYR A 339 -7.75 -15.62 4.40
CA TYR A 339 -6.66 -16.60 4.36
C TYR A 339 -5.40 -16.01 5.00
N PHE A 340 -4.68 -16.86 5.74
CA PHE A 340 -3.40 -16.49 6.29
C PHE A 340 -2.30 -16.76 5.26
N LEU A 341 -1.90 -15.71 4.53
CA LEU A 341 -0.93 -15.84 3.44
C LEU A 341 0.48 -16.11 3.95
N ALA A 342 1.29 -16.81 3.13
CA ALA A 342 2.66 -17.20 3.48
C ALA A 342 3.59 -16.01 3.78
N GLY A 343 3.31 -14.83 3.21
CA GLY A 343 4.06 -13.59 3.49
C GLY A 343 3.64 -12.85 4.76
N MET A 344 2.56 -13.29 5.44
CA MET A 344 2.07 -12.59 6.63
C MET A 344 2.86 -12.98 7.89
N PRO A 345 3.27 -12.01 8.72
CA PRO A 345 3.86 -12.30 10.02
C PRO A 345 2.89 -13.06 10.94
N ASN A 346 3.42 -14.05 11.67
CA ASN A 346 2.60 -14.92 12.55
C ASN A 346 1.78 -14.15 13.59
N GLU A 347 2.22 -12.97 13.99
CA GLU A 347 1.53 -12.14 14.99
C GLU A 347 0.12 -11.69 14.54
N TYR A 348 -0.18 -11.69 13.23
CA TYR A 348 -1.50 -11.37 12.71
C TYR A 348 -2.53 -12.47 12.93
N ARG A 349 -2.11 -13.75 13.00
CA ARG A 349 -3.01 -14.92 13.05
C ARG A 349 -4.05 -14.82 14.15
N ARG A 350 -3.69 -14.35 15.34
CA ARG A 350 -4.61 -14.22 16.48
C ARG A 350 -5.65 -13.10 16.34
N TYR A 351 -5.51 -12.24 15.34
CA TYR A 351 -6.40 -11.11 15.07
C TYR A 351 -7.21 -11.29 13.79
N LEU A 352 -7.12 -12.47 13.19
CA LEU A 352 -7.87 -12.85 11.99
C LEU A 352 -8.72 -14.07 12.28
N ILE A 353 -9.91 -14.10 11.71
CA ILE A 353 -10.67 -15.33 11.54
C ILE A 353 -10.12 -15.97 10.28
N CYS A 354 -9.22 -16.94 10.48
CA CYS A 354 -8.52 -17.57 9.37
C CYS A 354 -9.49 -18.46 8.57
N ILE A 355 -9.48 -18.30 7.26
CA ILE A 355 -10.11 -19.22 6.33
C ILE A 355 -9.17 -20.41 6.17
N GLU A 356 -9.65 -21.62 6.44
CA GLU A 356 -8.88 -22.84 6.23
C GLU A 356 -8.82 -23.20 4.74
N ASP A 357 -7.74 -23.88 4.35
CA ASP A 357 -7.59 -24.33 2.97
C ASP A 357 -8.65 -25.41 2.63
N GLY A 358 -9.15 -25.40 1.40
CA GLY A 358 -10.15 -26.33 0.92
C GLY A 358 -11.37 -25.66 0.29
N GLU A 359 -12.25 -26.45 -0.34
CA GLU A 359 -13.41 -25.95 -1.09
C GLU A 359 -14.42 -25.21 -0.18
N ASP A 360 -14.66 -25.72 1.02
CA ASP A 360 -15.61 -25.14 1.97
C ASP A 360 -14.98 -24.09 2.92
N GLY A 361 -13.72 -23.74 2.77
CA GLY A 361 -13.01 -22.89 3.72
C GLY A 361 -13.70 -21.54 3.97
N ILE A 362 -14.06 -20.82 2.92
CA ILE A 362 -14.78 -19.54 3.02
C ILE A 362 -16.16 -19.75 3.65
N LYS A 363 -16.92 -20.72 3.16
CA LYS A 363 -18.26 -21.06 3.67
C LYS A 363 -18.23 -21.33 5.18
N ASN A 364 -17.32 -22.19 5.64
CA ASN A 364 -17.19 -22.54 7.06
C ASN A 364 -16.81 -21.31 7.91
N ALA A 365 -15.93 -20.44 7.41
CA ALA A 365 -15.55 -19.21 8.08
C ALA A 365 -16.74 -18.23 8.19
N LEU A 366 -17.55 -18.10 7.14
CA LEU A 366 -18.77 -17.27 7.15
C LEU A 366 -19.80 -17.84 8.13
N GLU A 367 -20.05 -19.15 8.14
CA GLU A 367 -20.95 -19.81 9.09
C GLU A 367 -20.47 -19.64 10.53
N TYR A 368 -19.16 -19.81 10.77
CA TYR A 368 -18.56 -19.62 12.09
C TYR A 368 -18.82 -18.20 12.63
N ILE A 369 -18.53 -17.17 11.83
CA ILE A 369 -18.69 -15.79 12.29
C ILE A 369 -20.16 -15.39 12.40
N ALA A 370 -21.05 -15.91 11.54
CA ALA A 370 -22.48 -15.64 11.57
C ALA A 370 -23.15 -16.09 12.89
N GLN A 371 -22.59 -17.11 13.54
CA GLN A 371 -23.06 -17.63 14.84
C GLN A 371 -22.58 -16.79 16.04
N LYS A 372 -21.68 -15.82 15.83
CA LYS A 372 -21.18 -14.99 16.92
C LYS A 372 -22.09 -13.82 17.22
N ASP A 373 -22.12 -13.41 18.48
CA ASP A 373 -22.85 -12.23 18.90
C ASP A 373 -22.07 -10.92 18.65
N GLU A 374 -22.71 -9.80 18.80
CA GLU A 374 -22.09 -8.48 18.65
C GLU A 374 -20.95 -8.25 19.66
N ALA A 375 -21.09 -8.77 20.89
CA ALA A 375 -20.07 -8.60 21.93
C ALA A 375 -18.75 -9.28 21.53
N PHE A 376 -18.84 -10.48 20.94
CA PHE A 376 -17.67 -11.16 20.37
C PHE A 376 -17.06 -10.33 19.23
N CYS A 377 -17.89 -9.90 18.26
CA CYS A 377 -17.43 -9.15 17.10
C CYS A 377 -16.75 -7.83 17.50
N ASP A 378 -17.33 -7.09 18.44
CA ASP A 378 -16.76 -5.85 18.95
C ASP A 378 -15.44 -6.07 19.70
N SER A 379 -15.39 -7.08 20.56
CA SER A 379 -14.18 -7.43 21.32
C SER A 379 -13.04 -7.85 20.39
N PHE A 380 -13.33 -8.75 19.46
CA PHE A 380 -12.36 -9.27 18.52
C PHE A 380 -11.82 -8.17 17.57
N GLY A 381 -12.74 -7.41 16.96
CA GLY A 381 -12.38 -6.29 16.09
C GLY A 381 -11.59 -5.19 16.81
N LYS A 382 -11.98 -4.85 18.06
CA LYS A 382 -11.27 -3.89 18.91
C LYS A 382 -9.86 -4.38 19.24
N ALA A 383 -9.65 -5.66 19.49
CA ALA A 383 -8.32 -6.23 19.71
C ALA A 383 -7.44 -6.11 18.47
N ALA A 384 -7.98 -6.43 17.28
CA ALA A 384 -7.30 -6.29 16.01
C ALA A 384 -6.93 -4.82 15.71
N ARG A 385 -7.87 -3.88 15.93
CA ARG A 385 -7.63 -2.43 15.80
C ARG A 385 -6.53 -1.94 16.74
N ASN A 386 -6.57 -2.33 18.00
CA ASN A 386 -5.56 -1.95 18.97
C ASN A 386 -4.15 -2.45 18.59
N PHE A 387 -4.06 -3.65 18.02
CA PHE A 387 -2.80 -4.18 17.50
C PHE A 387 -2.24 -3.29 16.39
N VAL A 388 -3.03 -2.98 15.35
CA VAL A 388 -2.52 -2.17 14.24
C VAL A 388 -2.22 -0.73 14.64
N ILE A 389 -3.03 -0.13 15.52
CA ILE A 389 -2.80 1.22 16.02
C ILE A 389 -1.53 1.30 16.88
N LYS A 390 -1.26 0.31 17.72
CA LYS A 390 -0.11 0.35 18.63
C LYS A 390 1.18 -0.11 17.96
N GLN A 391 1.14 -1.12 17.10
CA GLN A 391 2.33 -1.78 16.58
C GLN A 391 2.56 -1.56 15.08
N LYS A 392 1.53 -1.20 14.31
CA LYS A 392 1.59 -1.04 12.86
C LYS A 392 1.29 0.40 12.41
N ASN A 393 1.32 1.36 13.33
CA ASN A 393 1.22 2.77 12.97
C ASN A 393 2.50 3.27 12.29
N CYS A 394 2.37 4.34 11.50
CA CYS A 394 3.47 4.87 10.70
C CYS A 394 4.68 5.29 11.53
N LYS A 395 4.48 5.81 12.76
CA LYS A 395 5.58 6.17 13.67
C LYS A 395 6.42 4.96 14.03
N GLU A 396 5.80 3.89 14.55
CA GLU A 396 6.50 2.67 14.97
C GLU A 396 7.15 1.94 13.79
N GLN A 397 6.50 1.92 12.62
CA GLN A 397 7.07 1.28 11.45
C GLN A 397 8.29 2.06 10.92
N MET A 398 8.20 3.41 10.86
CA MET A 398 9.35 4.21 10.42
C MET A 398 10.44 4.28 11.47
N LYS A 399 10.13 4.11 12.75
CA LYS A 399 11.14 3.93 13.81
C LYS A 399 12.05 2.74 13.50
N LYS A 400 11.49 1.56 13.11
CA LYS A 400 12.30 0.39 12.68
C LYS A 400 13.24 0.73 11.52
N VAL A 401 12.76 1.53 10.56
CA VAL A 401 13.58 1.95 9.41
C VAL A 401 14.73 2.85 9.85
N LEU A 402 14.46 3.81 10.72
CA LEU A 402 15.48 4.73 11.24
C LEU A 402 16.52 4.01 12.12
N GLU A 403 16.13 3.01 12.89
CA GLU A 403 17.02 2.18 13.71
C GLU A 403 18.08 1.43 12.90
N MET A 404 17.81 1.09 11.64
CA MET A 404 18.83 0.49 10.74
C MET A 404 20.07 1.38 10.56
N PHE A 405 19.95 2.67 10.81
CA PHE A 405 21.04 3.65 10.64
C PHE A 405 21.69 4.06 11.98
N ASN A 406 21.55 3.21 13.02
CA ASN A 406 22.03 3.45 14.38
C ASN A 406 21.46 4.73 15.02
N CYS A 407 20.26 5.07 14.64
CA CYS A 407 19.51 6.15 15.27
C CYS A 407 18.77 5.55 16.48
N GLY A 408 19.39 5.57 17.65
CA GLY A 408 18.66 5.34 18.89
C GLY A 408 17.56 6.39 19.01
N VAL A 409 16.32 6.01 18.75
CA VAL A 409 15.16 6.85 19.06
C VAL A 409 14.95 6.70 20.56
N VAL A 410 15.15 7.79 21.33
CA VAL A 410 14.90 7.87 22.76
C VAL A 410 13.41 7.90 23.05
#